data_516c9a8a96ce9912853bed13b3e45cdd
#
_entry.id   516c9a8a96ce9912853bed13b3e45cdd
#
_cell.length_a   1.000
_cell.length_b   1.000
_cell.length_c   1.000
_cell.angle_alpha   90.00
_cell.angle_beta   90.00
_cell.angle_gamma   90.00
#
_symmetry.space_group_name_H-M   'P 1'
#
loop_
_entity.id
_entity.type
_entity.pdbx_description
1 polymer ?
#
loop_
_entity_poly.entity_id
_entity_poly.type
_entity_poly.pdbx_seq_one_letter_code
_entity_poly.pdbx_strand_id
1 'polypeptide(L)'
;MSPTRTTETPAATDAWRPRYHFTPRRHWMNDPNGLVFHDGEYHLYYQHNPTGSQWGHIGWGHAVSEDLVSWRELPVALPATERVMAFSGSVVVDHANSGGFAPAGSTEPALVAFFTGFDPVTKIQSQHLAYSLDRGRSYTPYAGNPVIDIQSTEFRDPKVFWHAATQRWVMLVVAALRQEMWLYTSANLKDWARASTFGPAGSAANNIWEVPDLVELPVRAADGSISGTRWVLFISVNHGTPWGGSGVQYFIGDFDGRAFIAEATGTLPALTAPAGDLIADFEGGQLPPGWQISGAAFGAGPVAGALDGQPFVSGH
;
A
#
# COMPACT_ATOMS: atom_id res chain seq x y z
N MET A 1 1.31 37.83 -10.84
CA MET A 1 2.43 37.29 -11.63
C MET A 1 2.32 35.77 -11.53
N SER A 2 1.92 35.09 -12.60
CA SER A 2 1.80 33.64 -12.63
C SER A 2 3.18 33.00 -12.53
N PRO A 3 3.37 31.95 -11.71
CA PRO A 3 4.64 31.26 -11.65
C PRO A 3 4.90 30.55 -12.97
N THR A 4 6.02 30.83 -13.57
CA THR A 4 6.52 30.18 -14.79
C THR A 4 6.76 28.70 -14.48
N ARG A 5 5.96 27.87 -15.06
CA ARG A 5 6.08 26.40 -15.02
C ARG A 5 7.32 26.01 -15.83
N THR A 6 8.43 25.75 -15.17
CA THR A 6 9.59 25.12 -15.79
C THR A 6 9.26 23.67 -16.07
N THR A 7 8.79 23.37 -17.26
CA THR A 7 8.73 22.01 -17.79
C THR A 7 10.16 21.61 -18.16
N GLU A 8 10.85 20.93 -17.25
CA GLU A 8 12.05 20.21 -17.66
C GLU A 8 11.63 19.11 -18.63
N THR A 9 12.04 19.23 -19.88
CA THR A 9 11.85 18.19 -20.89
C THR A 9 12.61 16.94 -20.43
N PRO A 10 11.96 15.75 -20.34
CA PRO A 10 12.66 14.52 -19.99
C PRO A 10 13.83 14.28 -20.95
N ALA A 11 14.97 13.87 -20.43
CA ALA A 11 16.12 13.52 -21.26
C ALA A 11 15.74 12.37 -22.21
N ALA A 12 16.36 12.29 -23.38
CA ALA A 12 16.08 11.29 -24.42
C ALA A 12 16.24 9.82 -23.94
N THR A 13 16.85 9.59 -22.77
CA THR A 13 17.00 8.29 -22.10
C THR A 13 15.74 7.81 -21.36
N ASP A 14 14.70 8.62 -21.21
CA ASP A 14 13.47 8.33 -20.46
C ASP A 14 12.33 7.79 -21.34
N ALA A 15 12.65 7.16 -22.49
CA ALA A 15 11.63 6.63 -23.43
C ALA A 15 10.66 5.63 -22.79
N TRP A 16 11.08 4.94 -21.75
CA TRP A 16 10.32 3.91 -21.04
C TRP A 16 9.61 4.42 -19.78
N ARG A 17 9.80 5.68 -19.41
CA ARG A 17 9.12 6.27 -18.25
C ARG A 17 7.61 6.35 -18.50
N PRO A 18 6.76 5.86 -17.57
CA PRO A 18 5.31 6.04 -17.68
C PRO A 18 4.94 7.52 -17.79
N ARG A 19 3.96 7.81 -18.64
CA ARG A 19 3.48 9.20 -18.86
C ARG A 19 2.34 9.60 -17.91
N TYR A 20 1.62 8.63 -17.38
CA TYR A 20 0.40 8.83 -16.58
C TYR A 20 0.54 8.39 -15.13
N HIS A 21 1.56 7.60 -14.81
CA HIS A 21 1.81 7.14 -13.45
C HIS A 21 2.93 7.94 -12.82
N PHE A 22 2.81 8.22 -11.52
CA PHE A 22 3.92 8.77 -10.77
C PHE A 22 5.10 7.78 -10.79
N THR A 23 6.29 8.30 -11.02
CA THR A 23 7.56 7.59 -10.83
C THR A 23 8.57 8.55 -10.24
N PRO A 24 9.43 8.14 -9.29
CA PRO A 24 10.49 9.01 -8.78
C PRO A 24 11.46 9.33 -9.92
N ARG A 25 12.17 10.43 -9.79
CA ARG A 25 13.14 10.85 -10.81
C ARG A 25 14.25 9.83 -10.99
N ARG A 26 14.63 9.14 -9.93
CA ARG A 26 15.73 8.16 -9.92
C ARG A 26 15.47 7.08 -8.90
N HIS A 27 16.15 5.96 -9.07
CA HIS A 27 16.30 4.89 -8.09
C HIS A 27 15.05 4.03 -7.89
N TRP A 28 15.20 3.02 -7.05
CA TRP A 28 14.18 2.01 -6.81
C TRP A 28 12.99 2.56 -6.01
N MET A 29 11.80 2.16 -6.39
CA MET A 29 10.57 2.39 -5.65
C MET A 29 9.71 1.12 -5.63
N ASN A 30 8.81 1.05 -4.64
CA ASN A 30 7.80 0.01 -4.49
C ASN A 30 6.48 0.64 -3.99
N ASP A 31 5.84 0.05 -3.00
CA ASP A 31 4.49 0.36 -2.54
C ASP A 31 4.24 1.85 -2.31
N PRO A 32 3.07 2.35 -2.72
CA PRO A 32 2.57 3.62 -2.23
C PRO A 32 2.27 3.52 -0.74
N ASN A 33 2.65 4.53 0.02
CA ASN A 33 2.49 4.59 1.46
C ASN A 33 1.82 5.90 1.86
N GLY A 34 1.19 5.91 3.02
CA GLY A 34 0.79 7.13 3.71
C GLY A 34 -0.07 8.09 2.90
N LEU A 35 -0.93 7.58 2.01
CA LEU A 35 -1.82 8.41 1.21
C LEU A 35 -2.71 9.24 2.13
N VAL A 36 -2.58 10.56 2.06
CA VAL A 36 -3.35 11.48 2.89
C VAL A 36 -3.59 12.80 2.17
N PHE A 37 -4.78 13.39 2.36
CA PHE A 37 -5.08 14.76 1.95
C PHE A 37 -4.98 15.67 3.17
N HIS A 38 -4.16 16.71 3.08
CA HIS A 38 -3.98 17.68 4.13
C HIS A 38 -3.65 19.05 3.56
N ASP A 39 -4.33 20.08 4.05
CA ASP A 39 -4.10 21.49 3.72
C ASP A 39 -4.01 21.78 2.21
N GLY A 40 -4.93 21.19 1.43
CA GLY A 40 -5.04 21.39 -0.02
C GLY A 40 -4.10 20.53 -0.87
N GLU A 41 -3.28 19.69 -0.27
CA GLU A 41 -2.37 18.80 -0.98
C GLU A 41 -2.68 17.33 -0.72
N TYR A 42 -2.67 16.51 -1.77
CA TYR A 42 -2.59 15.05 -1.69
C TYR A 42 -1.13 14.65 -1.51
N HIS A 43 -0.84 13.90 -0.47
CA HIS A 43 0.49 13.36 -0.22
C HIS A 43 0.53 11.91 -0.69
N LEU A 44 1.56 11.56 -1.42
CA LEU A 44 1.96 10.22 -1.78
C LEU A 44 3.37 9.98 -1.21
N TYR A 45 3.45 9.14 -0.21
CA TYR A 45 4.72 8.55 0.17
C TYR A 45 4.87 7.22 -0.54
N TYR A 46 6.08 6.72 -0.64
CA TYR A 46 6.34 5.44 -1.31
C TYR A 46 7.63 4.83 -0.79
N GLN A 47 7.69 3.52 -0.75
CA GLN A 47 8.94 2.83 -0.45
C GLN A 47 9.99 3.22 -1.48
N HIS A 48 11.14 3.64 -1.00
CA HIS A 48 12.19 4.21 -1.86
C HIS A 48 13.58 3.87 -1.34
N ASN A 49 14.43 3.41 -2.25
CA ASN A 49 15.88 3.38 -2.00
C ASN A 49 16.51 4.63 -2.62
N PRO A 50 16.84 5.68 -1.84
CA PRO A 50 17.36 6.91 -2.42
C PRO A 50 18.80 6.80 -2.95
N THR A 51 19.46 5.66 -2.73
CA THR A 51 20.89 5.48 -3.04
C THR A 51 21.15 4.53 -4.19
N GLY A 52 20.14 3.80 -4.68
CA GLY A 52 20.35 2.81 -5.73
C GLY A 52 19.08 2.31 -6.39
N SER A 53 19.24 1.54 -7.48
CA SER A 53 18.16 0.96 -8.28
C SER A 53 17.80 -0.47 -7.86
N GLN A 54 18.28 -0.93 -6.72
CA GLN A 54 17.99 -2.24 -6.15
C GLN A 54 17.26 -2.07 -4.82
N TRP A 55 16.53 -3.10 -4.41
CA TRP A 55 15.92 -3.17 -3.10
C TRP A 55 16.98 -3.06 -1.99
N GLY A 56 16.74 -2.23 -1.01
CA GLY A 56 17.63 -2.00 0.13
C GLY A 56 17.56 -0.54 0.58
N HIS A 57 18.04 -0.24 1.78
CA HIS A 57 18.03 1.12 2.37
C HIS A 57 16.66 1.81 2.29
N ILE A 58 15.60 1.03 2.51
CA ILE A 58 14.22 1.46 2.26
C ILE A 58 13.78 2.52 3.28
N GLY A 59 13.50 3.70 2.76
CA GLY A 59 12.81 4.78 3.44
C GLY A 59 11.55 5.17 2.68
N TRP A 60 10.89 6.26 3.08
CA TRP A 60 9.75 6.79 2.37
C TRP A 60 10.16 8.01 1.54
N GLY A 61 10.13 7.85 0.21
CA GLY A 61 10.10 8.96 -0.74
C GLY A 61 8.80 9.73 -0.60
N HIS A 62 8.71 10.92 -1.17
CA HIS A 62 7.56 11.79 -1.01
C HIS A 62 7.24 12.56 -2.29
N ALA A 63 5.98 12.62 -2.63
CA ALA A 63 5.44 13.50 -3.67
C ALA A 63 4.12 14.12 -3.21
N VAL A 64 3.78 15.28 -3.74
CA VAL A 64 2.53 15.99 -3.48
C VAL A 64 1.84 16.39 -4.77
N SER A 65 0.52 16.49 -4.72
CA SER A 65 -0.34 16.89 -5.82
C SER A 65 -1.54 17.68 -5.30
N GLU A 66 -2.01 18.66 -6.08
CA GLU A 66 -3.28 19.35 -5.82
C GLU A 66 -4.46 18.72 -6.58
N ASP A 67 -4.18 17.88 -7.61
CA ASP A 67 -5.15 17.38 -8.58
C ASP A 67 -5.11 15.86 -8.79
N LEU A 68 -4.20 15.12 -8.11
CA LEU A 68 -3.92 13.68 -8.27
C LEU A 68 -3.36 13.29 -9.66
N VAL A 69 -3.11 14.26 -10.52
CA VAL A 69 -2.59 14.07 -11.89
C VAL A 69 -1.17 14.60 -12.00
N SER A 70 -0.96 15.82 -11.52
CA SER A 70 0.32 16.52 -11.57
C SER A 70 1.04 16.36 -10.23
N TRP A 71 2.14 15.63 -10.22
CA TRP A 71 2.89 15.33 -8.99
C TRP A 71 4.21 16.10 -8.94
N ARG A 72 4.51 16.62 -7.77
CA ARG A 72 5.79 17.27 -7.45
C ARG A 72 6.55 16.42 -6.44
N GLU A 73 7.66 15.84 -6.87
CA GLU A 73 8.54 15.07 -5.99
C GLU A 73 9.24 16.00 -4.98
N LEU A 74 9.33 15.54 -3.77
CA LEU A 74 9.94 16.20 -2.62
C LEU A 74 11.12 15.38 -2.09
N PRO A 75 11.93 15.93 -1.18
CA PRO A 75 12.94 15.15 -0.47
C PRO A 75 12.34 13.95 0.27
N VAL A 76 13.16 12.93 0.53
CA VAL A 76 12.79 11.77 1.35
C VAL A 76 12.24 12.23 2.69
N ALA A 77 11.02 11.84 3.02
CA ALA A 77 10.32 12.31 4.22
C ALA A 77 10.66 11.48 5.47
N LEU A 78 10.89 10.17 5.29
CA LEU A 78 11.27 9.26 6.36
C LEU A 78 12.44 8.40 5.88
N PRO A 79 13.69 8.77 6.20
CA PRO A 79 14.86 8.03 5.76
C PRO A 79 15.02 6.72 6.55
N ALA A 80 15.61 5.70 5.91
CA ALA A 80 16.11 4.54 6.61
C ALA A 80 17.22 4.92 7.60
N THR A 81 17.35 4.12 8.65
CA THR A 81 18.49 4.16 9.56
C THR A 81 19.34 2.90 9.40
N GLU A 82 20.46 2.82 10.08
CA GLU A 82 21.30 1.60 10.11
C GLU A 82 20.57 0.38 10.70
N ARG A 83 19.59 0.62 11.57
CA ARG A 83 18.86 -0.42 12.31
C ARG A 83 17.43 -0.64 11.85
N VAL A 84 16.85 0.30 11.13
CA VAL A 84 15.44 0.24 10.74
C VAL A 84 15.29 0.74 9.32
N MET A 85 14.79 -0.12 8.45
CA MET A 85 14.20 0.28 7.18
C MET A 85 12.71 0.55 7.39
N ALA A 86 12.18 1.59 6.77
CA ALA A 86 10.77 1.93 6.82
C ALA A 86 10.02 1.22 5.69
N PHE A 87 9.39 0.09 6.00
CA PHE A 87 8.53 -0.63 5.08
C PHE A 87 7.16 0.05 4.97
N SER A 88 6.21 -0.60 4.31
CA SER A 88 4.90 -0.03 4.01
C SER A 88 4.09 0.36 5.24
N GLY A 89 3.14 1.26 5.02
CA GLY A 89 2.29 1.77 6.06
C GLY A 89 1.39 2.94 5.63
N SER A 90 0.85 3.65 6.60
CA SER A 90 -0.16 4.69 6.41
C SER A 90 0.14 5.97 7.19
N VAL A 91 -0.53 7.06 6.83
CA VAL A 91 -0.46 8.35 7.54
C VAL A 91 -1.86 8.77 7.96
N VAL A 92 -1.98 9.33 9.16
CA VAL A 92 -3.18 9.98 9.66
C VAL A 92 -2.91 11.41 10.10
N VAL A 93 -3.94 12.25 10.06
CA VAL A 93 -3.89 13.61 10.62
C VAL A 93 -4.51 13.56 12.02
N ASP A 94 -3.74 13.87 13.05
CA ASP A 94 -4.19 13.87 14.45
C ASP A 94 -4.78 15.24 14.83
N HIS A 95 -5.98 15.52 14.31
CA HIS A 95 -6.67 16.80 14.55
C HIS A 95 -6.92 17.10 16.02
N ALA A 96 -7.13 16.07 16.84
CA ALA A 96 -7.39 16.21 18.27
C ALA A 96 -6.11 16.25 19.12
N ASN A 97 -4.95 16.12 18.49
CA ASN A 97 -3.66 15.95 19.17
C ASN A 97 -3.71 14.83 20.23
N SER A 98 -4.41 13.76 19.91
CA SER A 98 -4.57 12.60 20.80
C SER A 98 -3.24 11.91 21.11
N GLY A 99 -2.31 11.94 20.14
CA GLY A 99 -0.94 11.48 20.31
C GLY A 99 -0.06 12.43 21.12
N GLY A 100 -0.47 13.70 21.30
CA GLY A 100 0.29 14.72 21.99
C GLY A 100 1.62 15.04 21.30
N PHE A 101 1.67 14.97 19.98
CA PHE A 101 2.86 15.28 19.19
C PHE A 101 2.95 16.75 18.82
N ALA A 102 1.80 17.39 18.55
CA ALA A 102 1.78 18.83 18.30
C ALA A 102 2.01 19.60 19.62
N PRO A 103 2.76 20.72 19.60
CA PRO A 103 2.92 21.59 20.76
C PRO A 103 1.58 22.06 21.31
N ALA A 104 1.51 22.29 22.62
CA ALA A 104 0.31 22.82 23.25
C ALA A 104 -0.07 24.18 22.64
N GLY A 105 -1.34 24.31 22.22
CA GLY A 105 -1.85 25.53 21.55
C GLY A 105 -1.51 25.63 20.06
N SER A 106 -0.89 24.61 19.45
CA SER A 106 -0.71 24.56 18.01
C SER A 106 -2.07 24.52 17.29
N THR A 107 -2.21 25.33 16.26
CA THR A 107 -3.36 25.26 15.33
C THR A 107 -3.14 24.24 14.21
N GLU A 108 -1.90 23.83 14.00
CA GLU A 108 -1.53 22.83 13.00
C GLU A 108 -1.52 21.44 13.66
N PRO A 109 -2.28 20.48 13.13
CA PRO A 109 -2.24 19.10 13.62
C PRO A 109 -0.93 18.41 13.22
N ALA A 110 -0.51 17.42 14.01
CA ALA A 110 0.56 16.54 13.59
C ALA A 110 0.04 15.54 12.54
N LEU A 111 0.86 15.26 11.52
CA LEU A 111 0.68 14.07 10.71
C LEU A 111 1.46 12.92 11.35
N VAL A 112 0.81 11.77 11.51
CA VAL A 112 1.42 10.60 12.16
C VAL A 112 1.50 9.46 11.17
N ALA A 113 2.72 9.07 10.83
CA ALA A 113 3.03 7.93 9.98
C ALA A 113 3.15 6.67 10.82
N PHE A 114 2.47 5.61 10.41
CA PHE A 114 2.66 4.26 10.93
C PHE A 114 3.29 3.41 9.84
N PHE A 115 4.32 2.69 10.17
CA PHE A 115 5.06 1.90 9.21
C PHE A 115 5.62 0.63 9.86
N THR A 116 5.90 -0.37 9.05
CA THR A 116 6.64 -1.52 9.52
C THR A 116 8.11 -1.19 9.56
N GLY A 117 8.67 -1.18 10.75
CA GLY A 117 10.11 -1.13 10.96
C GLY A 117 10.71 -2.52 10.73
N PHE A 118 11.56 -2.65 9.73
CA PHE A 118 12.30 -3.88 9.43
C PHE A 118 13.73 -3.76 9.94
N ASP A 119 14.13 -4.67 10.81
CA ASP A 119 15.52 -4.79 11.26
C ASP A 119 16.32 -5.64 10.25
N PRO A 120 17.31 -5.09 9.56
CA PRO A 120 18.05 -5.83 8.54
C PRO A 120 18.93 -6.97 9.10
N VAL A 121 19.19 -6.99 10.40
CA VAL A 121 20.01 -8.03 11.07
C VAL A 121 19.13 -9.19 11.53
N THR A 122 18.13 -8.90 12.37
CA THR A 122 17.24 -9.92 12.95
C THR A 122 16.12 -10.33 12.01
N LYS A 123 15.82 -9.53 10.97
CA LYS A 123 14.68 -9.65 10.08
C LYS A 123 13.33 -9.45 10.76
N ILE A 124 13.31 -9.02 12.02
CA ILE A 124 12.08 -8.73 12.75
C ILE A 124 11.35 -7.56 12.09
N GLN A 125 10.04 -7.73 11.96
CA GLN A 125 9.09 -6.73 11.50
C GLN A 125 8.19 -6.34 12.68
N SER A 126 8.24 -5.07 13.06
CA SER A 126 7.44 -4.51 14.15
C SER A 126 6.80 -3.19 13.72
N GLN A 127 5.73 -2.77 14.39
CA GLN A 127 5.04 -1.55 13.96
C GLN A 127 5.64 -0.35 14.70
N HIS A 128 6.00 0.64 13.93
CA HIS A 128 6.61 1.89 14.36
C HIS A 128 5.72 3.07 14.01
N LEU A 129 5.93 4.19 14.67
CA LEU A 129 5.38 5.46 14.27
C LEU A 129 6.46 6.55 14.18
N ALA A 130 6.19 7.53 13.32
CA ALA A 130 6.90 8.79 13.26
C ALA A 130 5.89 9.93 13.09
N TYR A 131 6.24 11.14 13.50
CA TYR A 131 5.34 12.28 13.41
C TYR A 131 5.99 13.45 12.68
N SER A 132 5.16 14.24 12.02
CA SER A 132 5.52 15.43 11.29
C SER A 132 4.82 16.64 11.88
N LEU A 133 5.56 17.73 12.03
CA LEU A 133 5.07 19.05 12.44
C LEU A 133 5.25 20.11 11.34
N ASP A 134 5.64 19.67 10.14
CA ASP A 134 5.91 20.50 8.98
C ASP A 134 5.03 20.10 7.78
N ARG A 135 3.78 19.71 8.05
CA ARG A 135 2.78 19.29 7.04
C ARG A 135 3.26 18.11 6.20
N GLY A 136 3.90 17.12 6.85
CA GLY A 136 4.32 15.88 6.20
C GLY A 136 5.60 16.01 5.36
N ARG A 137 6.35 17.10 5.45
CA ARG A 137 7.60 17.26 4.69
C ARG A 137 8.73 16.40 5.24
N SER A 138 8.76 16.25 6.56
CA SER A 138 9.70 15.36 7.25
C SER A 138 9.06 14.70 8.46
N TYR A 139 9.56 13.53 8.84
CA TYR A 139 9.04 12.77 9.98
C TYR A 139 10.15 12.52 11.01
N THR A 140 9.81 12.71 12.27
CA THR A 140 10.64 12.37 13.42
C THR A 140 10.17 11.03 13.99
N PRO A 141 11.02 10.00 14.04
CA PRO A 141 10.67 8.74 14.68
C PRO A 141 10.30 8.93 16.16
N TYR A 142 9.26 8.24 16.61
CA TYR A 142 8.87 8.27 18.01
C TYR A 142 9.89 7.53 18.88
N ALA A 143 10.30 8.15 19.98
CA ALA A 143 11.32 7.58 20.86
C ALA A 143 10.88 6.28 21.57
N GLY A 144 9.55 6.04 21.66
CA GLY A 144 8.99 4.83 22.25
C GLY A 144 8.74 3.69 21.26
N ASN A 145 9.27 3.76 20.03
CA ASN A 145 9.19 2.67 19.07
C ASN A 145 9.94 1.40 19.53
N PRO A 146 9.49 0.21 19.13
CA PRO A 146 8.25 -0.07 18.39
C PRO A 146 7.00 0.08 19.25
N VAL A 147 5.85 0.48 18.65
CA VAL A 147 4.55 0.57 19.33
C VAL A 147 3.83 -0.79 19.39
N ILE A 148 4.12 -1.69 18.46
CA ILE A 148 3.69 -3.09 18.49
C ILE A 148 4.85 -3.97 18.01
N ASP A 149 5.26 -4.92 18.83
CA ASP A 149 6.25 -5.93 18.48
C ASP A 149 5.79 -7.31 18.98
N ILE A 150 5.68 -8.25 18.06
CA ILE A 150 5.34 -9.65 18.34
C ILE A 150 6.50 -10.60 18.04
N GLN A 151 7.68 -10.07 17.81
CA GLN A 151 8.91 -10.80 17.49
C GLN A 151 8.75 -11.69 16.23
N SER A 152 8.08 -11.17 15.20
CA SER A 152 7.81 -11.88 13.96
C SER A 152 8.62 -11.31 12.81
N THR A 153 9.04 -12.15 11.88
CA THR A 153 9.64 -11.76 10.61
C THR A 153 8.61 -11.50 9.50
N GLU A 154 7.32 -11.71 9.79
CA GLU A 154 6.23 -11.65 8.81
C GLU A 154 4.99 -10.97 9.43
N PHE A 155 5.17 -9.75 9.95
CA PHE A 155 4.11 -8.95 10.58
C PHE A 155 4.21 -7.51 10.14
N ARG A 156 3.39 -7.09 9.15
CA ARG A 156 3.61 -5.84 8.41
C ARG A 156 2.37 -5.10 7.93
N ASP A 157 2.61 -3.95 7.33
CA ASP A 157 1.71 -3.10 6.56
C ASP A 157 0.58 -2.49 7.43
N PRO A 158 0.92 -1.63 8.40
CA PRO A 158 -0.08 -1.04 9.28
C PRO A 158 -0.93 -0.01 8.53
N LYS A 159 -2.24 -0.24 8.48
CA LYS A 159 -3.24 0.75 8.06
C LYS A 159 -3.93 1.31 9.29
N VAL A 160 -3.84 2.61 9.49
CA VAL A 160 -4.46 3.30 10.63
C VAL A 160 -5.54 4.27 10.14
N PHE A 161 -6.64 4.34 10.88
CA PHE A 161 -7.70 5.31 10.67
C PHE A 161 -8.48 5.61 11.96
N TRP A 162 -9.19 6.74 11.98
CA TRP A 162 -10.07 7.11 13.08
C TRP A 162 -11.46 6.50 12.88
N HIS A 163 -11.95 5.72 13.84
CA HIS A 163 -13.30 5.21 13.86
C HIS A 163 -14.20 6.10 14.73
N ALA A 164 -14.99 6.94 14.06
CA ALA A 164 -15.78 8.00 14.72
C ALA A 164 -16.80 7.45 15.73
N ALA A 165 -17.47 6.33 15.41
CA ALA A 165 -18.52 5.77 16.27
C ALA A 165 -17.98 5.30 17.64
N THR A 166 -16.76 4.76 17.69
CA THR A 166 -16.14 4.32 18.95
C THR A 166 -15.18 5.34 19.53
N GLN A 167 -14.90 6.44 18.81
CA GLN A 167 -13.89 7.44 19.17
C GLN A 167 -12.54 6.80 19.50
N ARG A 168 -12.07 5.95 18.58
CA ARG A 168 -10.80 5.22 18.69
C ARG A 168 -10.04 5.24 17.37
N TRP A 169 -8.76 5.23 17.48
CA TRP A 169 -7.89 4.85 16.39
C TRP A 169 -7.94 3.33 16.21
N VAL A 170 -8.01 2.90 14.98
CA VAL A 170 -7.98 1.49 14.58
C VAL A 170 -6.74 1.27 13.74
N MET A 171 -6.04 0.18 13.99
CA MET A 171 -4.92 -0.26 13.16
C MET A 171 -5.16 -1.70 12.69
N LEU A 172 -5.01 -1.91 11.40
CA LEU A 172 -4.94 -3.23 10.77
C LEU A 172 -3.47 -3.55 10.53
N VAL A 173 -3.05 -4.77 10.81
CA VAL A 173 -1.71 -5.28 10.48
C VAL A 173 -1.85 -6.72 10.03
N VAL A 174 -1.11 -7.16 9.02
CA VAL A 174 -1.15 -8.55 8.57
C VAL A 174 -0.05 -9.40 9.21
N ALA A 175 -0.45 -10.56 9.74
CA ALA A 175 0.44 -11.68 10.00
C ALA A 175 0.53 -12.50 8.70
N ALA A 176 1.44 -12.10 7.83
CA ALA A 176 1.42 -12.37 6.39
C ALA A 176 1.34 -13.86 6.03
N LEU A 177 2.20 -14.70 6.63
CA LEU A 177 2.20 -16.16 6.39
C LEU A 177 1.05 -16.91 7.07
N ARG A 178 0.37 -16.27 8.05
CA ARG A 178 -0.81 -16.86 8.69
C ARG A 178 -2.09 -16.55 7.92
N GLN A 179 -2.02 -15.62 6.98
CA GLN A 179 -3.19 -15.09 6.29
C GLN A 179 -4.22 -14.54 7.28
N GLU A 180 -3.73 -13.84 8.26
CA GLU A 180 -4.53 -13.20 9.30
C GLU A 180 -4.31 -11.69 9.26
N MET A 181 -5.38 -10.92 9.32
CA MET A 181 -5.36 -9.50 9.61
C MET A 181 -5.70 -9.30 11.09
N TRP A 182 -4.81 -8.67 11.82
CA TRP A 182 -5.00 -8.35 13.23
C TRP A 182 -5.46 -6.91 13.38
N LEU A 183 -6.50 -6.73 14.20
CA LEU A 183 -7.04 -5.43 14.53
C LEU A 183 -6.59 -5.00 15.91
N TYR A 184 -6.17 -3.75 16.00
CA TYR A 184 -5.80 -3.08 17.23
C TYR A 184 -6.59 -1.79 17.38
N THR A 185 -6.79 -1.35 18.63
CA THR A 185 -7.40 -0.06 18.94
C THR A 185 -6.54 0.74 19.88
N SER A 186 -6.56 2.08 19.73
CA SER A 186 -5.83 3.02 20.57
C SER A 186 -6.65 4.27 20.86
N ALA A 187 -6.42 4.90 22.00
CA ALA A 187 -6.93 6.22 22.33
C ALA A 187 -5.93 7.35 21.98
N ASN A 188 -4.66 7.02 21.83
CA ASN A 188 -3.57 7.99 21.82
C ASN A 188 -2.48 7.72 20.79
N LEU A 189 -2.74 6.82 19.81
CA LEU A 189 -1.80 6.45 18.74
C LEU A 189 -0.52 5.72 19.21
N LYS A 190 -0.27 5.63 20.50
CA LYS A 190 0.96 5.08 21.10
C LYS A 190 0.72 3.71 21.73
N ASP A 191 -0.37 3.60 22.50
CA ASP A 191 -0.71 2.40 23.24
C ASP A 191 -1.81 1.65 22.48
N TRP A 192 -1.50 0.45 21.99
CA TRP A 192 -2.35 -0.35 21.15
C TRP A 192 -2.80 -1.62 21.84
N ALA A 193 -4.09 -1.87 21.89
CA ALA A 193 -4.68 -3.11 22.39
C ALA A 193 -5.24 -3.94 21.24
N ARG A 194 -4.85 -5.21 21.16
CA ARG A 194 -5.41 -6.13 20.18
C ARG A 194 -6.90 -6.31 20.43
N ALA A 195 -7.71 -6.11 19.40
CA ALA A 195 -9.17 -6.19 19.49
C ALA A 195 -9.70 -7.49 18.91
N SER A 196 -9.25 -7.88 17.72
CA SER A 196 -9.72 -9.09 17.04
C SER A 196 -8.73 -9.55 15.96
N THR A 197 -9.14 -10.60 15.24
CA THR A 197 -8.44 -11.16 14.09
C THR A 197 -9.47 -11.51 13.02
N PHE A 198 -9.14 -11.28 11.76
CA PHE A 198 -9.87 -11.74 10.60
C PHE A 198 -8.96 -12.65 9.76
N GLY A 199 -9.50 -13.75 9.25
CA GLY A 199 -8.79 -14.72 8.42
C GLY A 199 -8.37 -15.99 9.16
N PRO A 200 -7.82 -16.98 8.43
CA PRO A 200 -7.69 -17.02 6.99
C PRO A 200 -9.04 -17.09 6.27
N ALA A 201 -9.16 -16.45 5.11
CA ALA A 201 -10.39 -16.41 4.32
C ALA A 201 -10.08 -16.14 2.83
N GLY A 202 -11.07 -16.42 1.97
CA GLY A 202 -10.94 -16.17 0.53
C GLY A 202 -10.15 -17.24 -0.21
N SER A 203 -9.55 -16.89 -1.33
CA SER A 203 -8.73 -17.78 -2.18
C SER A 203 -7.30 -17.84 -1.63
N ALA A 204 -7.10 -18.54 -0.53
CA ALA A 204 -5.91 -18.30 0.25
C ALA A 204 -4.99 -19.51 0.47
N ALA A 205 -5.04 -20.54 -0.34
CA ALA A 205 -4.13 -21.66 -0.16
C ALA A 205 -2.67 -21.22 -0.40
N ASN A 206 -1.88 -21.14 0.67
CA ASN A 206 -0.44 -20.85 0.67
C ASN A 206 -0.03 -19.46 0.17
N ASN A 207 -0.87 -18.45 0.36
CA ASN A 207 -0.63 -17.07 0.00
C ASN A 207 0.03 -16.28 1.12
N ILE A 208 0.70 -15.20 0.73
CA ILE A 208 1.15 -14.13 1.63
C ILE A 208 0.15 -12.98 1.53
N TRP A 209 -0.40 -12.57 2.65
CA TRP A 209 -1.26 -11.39 2.73
C TRP A 209 -0.44 -10.15 3.00
N GLU A 210 -0.77 -9.05 2.29
CA GLU A 210 -0.07 -7.78 2.39
C GLU A 210 -1.06 -6.62 2.25
N VAL A 211 -0.65 -5.44 2.68
CA VAL A 211 -1.28 -4.13 2.45
C VAL A 211 -2.79 -4.13 2.72
N PRO A 212 -3.24 -4.43 3.95
CA PRO A 212 -4.66 -4.40 4.28
C PRO A 212 -5.20 -2.97 4.22
N ASP A 213 -6.42 -2.81 3.69
CA ASP A 213 -7.16 -1.55 3.79
C ASP A 213 -8.63 -1.83 4.12
N LEU A 214 -9.22 -1.03 5.01
CA LEU A 214 -10.60 -1.17 5.43
C LEU A 214 -11.30 0.19 5.30
N VAL A 215 -12.30 0.25 4.44
CA VAL A 215 -12.99 1.49 4.11
C VAL A 215 -14.50 1.31 4.19
N GLU A 216 -15.20 2.34 4.66
CA GLU A 216 -16.65 2.40 4.61
C GLU A 216 -17.07 3.04 3.29
N LEU A 217 -17.87 2.31 2.51
CA LEU A 217 -18.31 2.75 1.19
C LEU A 217 -19.86 2.83 1.14
N PRO A 218 -20.42 3.83 0.43
CA PRO A 218 -21.84 3.91 0.19
C PRO A 218 -22.32 2.80 -0.76
N VAL A 219 -23.41 2.17 -0.40
CA VAL A 219 -24.14 1.23 -1.27
C VAL A 219 -25.11 2.01 -2.15
N ARG A 220 -24.94 1.91 -3.45
CA ARG A 220 -25.85 2.54 -4.43
C ARG A 220 -26.87 1.52 -4.94
N ALA A 221 -28.16 1.90 -4.87
CA ALA A 221 -29.23 1.17 -5.51
C ALA A 221 -29.18 1.36 -7.03
N ALA A 222 -29.96 0.56 -7.78
CA ALA A 222 -30.02 0.64 -9.24
C ALA A 222 -30.48 2.01 -9.78
N ASP A 223 -31.25 2.74 -9.01
CA ASP A 223 -31.71 4.11 -9.33
C ASP A 223 -30.67 5.20 -9.00
N GLY A 224 -29.48 4.81 -8.49
CA GLY A 224 -28.39 5.71 -8.10
C GLY A 224 -28.52 6.27 -6.67
N SER A 225 -29.62 6.02 -5.95
CA SER A 225 -29.77 6.44 -4.56
C SER A 225 -28.80 5.69 -3.63
N ILE A 226 -28.47 6.31 -2.49
CA ILE A 226 -27.65 5.65 -1.45
C ILE A 226 -28.61 4.94 -0.50
N SER A 227 -28.49 3.61 -0.39
CA SER A 227 -29.34 2.75 0.45
C SER A 227 -28.70 2.41 1.81
N GLY A 228 -27.46 2.85 2.05
CA GLY A 228 -26.71 2.59 3.28
C GLY A 228 -25.21 2.61 3.03
N THR A 229 -24.44 2.07 3.97
CA THR A 229 -23.00 1.86 3.83
C THR A 229 -22.63 0.41 4.11
N ARG A 230 -21.45 0.00 3.62
CA ARG A 230 -20.79 -1.27 3.96
C ARG A 230 -19.32 -1.04 4.14
N TRP A 231 -18.74 -1.82 5.01
CA TRP A 231 -17.29 -1.87 5.13
C TRP A 231 -16.71 -2.86 4.11
N VAL A 232 -15.65 -2.45 3.46
CA VAL A 232 -14.93 -3.27 2.47
C VAL A 232 -13.49 -3.39 2.92
N LEU A 233 -13.09 -4.63 3.19
CA LEU A 233 -11.71 -4.99 3.50
C LEU A 233 -11.02 -5.44 2.23
N PHE A 234 -9.92 -4.78 1.87
CA PHE A 234 -9.02 -5.17 0.79
C PHE A 234 -7.77 -5.84 1.36
N ILE A 235 -7.33 -6.92 0.72
CA ILE A 235 -6.09 -7.63 1.05
C ILE A 235 -5.37 -7.95 -0.25
N SER A 236 -4.14 -7.50 -0.38
CA SER A 236 -3.25 -7.95 -1.45
C SER A 236 -2.76 -9.36 -1.18
N VAL A 237 -2.70 -10.18 -2.23
CA VAL A 237 -2.15 -11.53 -2.20
C VAL A 237 -1.00 -11.63 -3.19
N ASN A 238 0.10 -12.14 -2.74
CA ASN A 238 1.35 -12.12 -3.50
C ASN A 238 1.37 -13.18 -4.62
N HIS A 239 0.66 -14.30 -4.44
CA HIS A 239 0.49 -15.36 -5.46
C HIS A 239 -0.72 -16.24 -5.13
N GLY A 240 -1.06 -17.17 -6.04
CA GLY A 240 -2.14 -18.15 -5.81
C GLY A 240 -3.56 -17.59 -5.97
N THR A 241 -3.72 -16.52 -6.74
CA THR A 241 -5.05 -16.11 -7.17
C THR A 241 -5.68 -17.18 -8.08
N PRO A 242 -7.00 -17.19 -8.29
CA PRO A 242 -7.65 -18.15 -9.18
C PRO A 242 -7.09 -18.18 -10.61
N TRP A 243 -6.45 -17.08 -11.02
CA TRP A 243 -5.86 -16.91 -12.36
C TRP A 243 -4.34 -17.11 -12.37
N GLY A 244 -3.75 -17.50 -11.24
CA GLY A 244 -2.30 -17.47 -11.01
C GLY A 244 -1.79 -16.08 -10.67
N GLY A 245 -0.53 -15.97 -10.29
CA GLY A 245 0.11 -14.70 -9.97
C GLY A 245 -0.41 -13.99 -8.72
N SER A 246 -0.14 -12.69 -8.61
CA SER A 246 -0.58 -11.81 -7.53
C SER A 246 -1.95 -11.19 -7.83
N GLY A 247 -2.59 -10.63 -6.81
CA GLY A 247 -3.87 -9.93 -6.98
C GLY A 247 -4.35 -9.27 -5.70
N VAL A 248 -5.56 -8.73 -5.76
CA VAL A 248 -6.25 -8.17 -4.60
C VAL A 248 -7.56 -8.91 -4.41
N GLN A 249 -7.80 -9.40 -3.21
CA GLN A 249 -9.11 -9.89 -2.81
C GLN A 249 -9.80 -8.85 -1.92
N TYR A 250 -11.11 -8.84 -1.91
CA TYR A 250 -11.89 -7.98 -1.04
C TYR A 250 -13.00 -8.76 -0.34
N PHE A 251 -13.39 -8.28 0.83
CA PHE A 251 -14.48 -8.80 1.62
C PHE A 251 -15.43 -7.66 1.96
N ILE A 252 -16.73 -7.87 1.73
CA ILE A 252 -17.77 -6.94 2.14
C ILE A 252 -18.31 -7.42 3.49
N GLY A 253 -18.61 -6.49 4.40
CA GLY A 253 -19.11 -6.86 5.71
C GLY A 253 -19.44 -5.67 6.58
N ASP A 254 -19.54 -5.95 7.87
CA ASP A 254 -19.79 -4.96 8.91
C ASP A 254 -18.55 -4.82 9.80
N PHE A 255 -18.33 -3.61 10.32
CA PHE A 255 -17.24 -3.31 11.24
C PHE A 255 -17.76 -2.42 12.38
N ASP A 256 -17.54 -2.87 13.62
CA ASP A 256 -18.02 -2.22 14.84
C ASP A 256 -16.96 -1.36 15.55
N GLY A 257 -15.79 -1.16 14.91
CA GLY A 257 -14.64 -0.49 15.50
C GLY A 257 -13.68 -1.44 16.23
N ARG A 258 -13.99 -2.73 16.30
CA ARG A 258 -13.18 -3.76 16.98
C ARG A 258 -13.02 -5.03 16.15
N ALA A 259 -14.06 -5.44 15.43
CA ALA A 259 -14.06 -6.66 14.64
C ALA A 259 -14.70 -6.41 13.28
N PHE A 260 -14.09 -6.96 12.23
CA PHE A 260 -14.68 -7.04 10.91
C PHE A 260 -15.31 -8.42 10.74
N ILE A 261 -16.58 -8.42 10.34
CA ILE A 261 -17.38 -9.62 10.08
C ILE A 261 -17.76 -9.59 8.61
N ALA A 262 -17.12 -10.45 7.81
CA ALA A 262 -17.46 -10.56 6.40
C ALA A 262 -18.87 -11.16 6.23
N GLU A 263 -19.62 -10.61 5.29
CA GLU A 263 -20.85 -11.24 4.81
C GLU A 263 -20.50 -12.64 4.27
N ALA A 264 -21.40 -13.60 4.46
CA ALA A 264 -21.23 -14.91 3.84
C ALA A 264 -21.14 -14.69 2.31
N THR A 265 -19.99 -14.96 1.74
CA THR A 265 -19.84 -14.97 0.29
C THR A 265 -20.73 -16.08 -0.23
N GLY A 266 -21.83 -15.72 -0.91
CA GLY A 266 -22.51 -16.67 -1.77
C GLY A 266 -21.45 -17.29 -2.71
N THR A 267 -21.62 -18.53 -3.07
CA THR A 267 -20.75 -19.19 -4.07
C THR A 267 -20.60 -18.20 -5.22
N LEU A 268 -19.39 -17.63 -5.39
CA LEU A 268 -19.13 -16.85 -6.59
C LEU A 268 -19.53 -17.72 -7.76
N PRO A 269 -20.38 -17.26 -8.69
CA PRO A 269 -20.63 -17.99 -9.90
C PRO A 269 -19.27 -18.32 -10.47
N ALA A 270 -19.06 -19.57 -10.87
CA ALA A 270 -17.85 -19.93 -11.58
C ALA A 270 -17.66 -18.89 -12.67
N LEU A 271 -16.58 -18.11 -12.59
CA LEU A 271 -16.27 -17.13 -13.62
C LEU A 271 -16.05 -17.94 -14.89
N THR A 272 -17.11 -18.09 -15.66
CA THR A 272 -16.96 -18.50 -17.04
C THR A 272 -16.19 -17.38 -17.70
N ALA A 273 -15.03 -17.69 -18.25
CA ALA A 273 -14.33 -16.76 -19.13
C ALA A 273 -15.37 -16.11 -20.05
N PRO A 274 -15.37 -14.78 -20.20
CA PRO A 274 -16.29 -14.14 -21.11
C PRO A 274 -16.21 -14.90 -22.44
N ALA A 275 -17.38 -15.27 -23.01
CA ALA A 275 -17.44 -15.86 -24.30
C ALA A 275 -16.92 -14.82 -25.32
N GLY A 276 -15.64 -14.87 -25.58
CA GLY A 276 -14.93 -14.05 -26.53
C GLY A 276 -13.97 -14.93 -27.31
N ASP A 277 -13.69 -14.55 -28.53
CA ASP A 277 -12.67 -15.23 -29.30
C ASP A 277 -11.30 -14.98 -28.65
N LEU A 278 -10.59 -16.06 -28.32
CA LEU A 278 -9.20 -15.97 -27.85
C LEU A 278 -8.36 -15.39 -28.97
N ILE A 279 -7.87 -14.17 -28.79
CA ILE A 279 -7.03 -13.51 -29.80
C ILE A 279 -5.60 -14.06 -29.72
N ALA A 280 -5.08 -14.22 -28.48
CA ALA A 280 -3.77 -14.78 -28.20
C ALA A 280 -3.67 -15.15 -26.72
N ASP A 281 -3.07 -16.30 -26.40
CA ASP A 281 -2.79 -16.70 -25.02
C ASP A 281 -1.31 -16.61 -24.61
N PHE A 282 -0.41 -16.57 -25.59
CA PHE A 282 1.04 -16.52 -25.40
C PHE A 282 1.64 -17.64 -24.50
N GLU A 283 0.81 -18.62 -24.09
CA GLU A 283 1.24 -19.69 -23.16
C GLU A 283 2.02 -20.80 -23.88
N GLY A 284 1.90 -20.88 -25.20
CA GLY A 284 2.50 -21.95 -26.00
C GLY A 284 3.96 -21.77 -26.39
N GLY A 285 4.63 -20.70 -25.96
CA GLY A 285 6.03 -20.40 -26.33
C GLY A 285 6.25 -20.06 -27.82
N GLN A 286 5.15 -19.92 -28.59
CA GLN A 286 5.18 -19.48 -29.98
C GLN A 286 4.22 -18.31 -30.19
N LEU A 287 4.58 -17.42 -31.12
CA LEU A 287 3.69 -16.34 -31.50
C LEU A 287 2.47 -16.87 -32.23
N PRO A 288 1.26 -16.44 -31.87
CA PRO A 288 0.09 -16.76 -32.69
C PRO A 288 0.22 -16.27 -34.13
N PRO A 289 -0.46 -16.88 -35.09
CA PRO A 289 -0.42 -16.47 -36.49
C PRO A 289 -0.79 -14.99 -36.68
N GLY A 290 0.03 -14.26 -37.40
CA GLY A 290 -0.18 -12.84 -37.68
C GLY A 290 0.48 -11.89 -36.68
N TRP A 291 1.04 -12.38 -35.56
CA TRP A 291 1.78 -11.57 -34.63
C TRP A 291 3.26 -11.48 -35.00
N GLN A 292 3.86 -10.31 -34.78
CA GLN A 292 5.26 -10.05 -35.05
C GLN A 292 5.90 -9.35 -33.84
N ILE A 293 7.12 -9.75 -33.49
CA ILE A 293 7.92 -9.07 -32.49
C ILE A 293 8.78 -8.01 -33.19
N SER A 294 8.73 -6.78 -32.71
CA SER A 294 9.65 -5.73 -33.13
C SER A 294 10.41 -5.18 -31.92
N GLY A 295 11.72 -5.02 -32.05
CA GLY A 295 12.62 -4.57 -30.99
C GLY A 295 13.17 -5.71 -30.12
N ALA A 296 13.99 -5.37 -29.14
CA ALA A 296 14.70 -6.33 -28.30
C ALA A 296 14.09 -6.53 -26.91
N ALA A 297 12.97 -5.84 -26.59
CA ALA A 297 12.40 -5.83 -25.25
C ALA A 297 11.87 -7.20 -24.79
N PHE A 298 11.45 -8.04 -25.74
CA PHE A 298 10.89 -9.37 -25.47
C PHE A 298 11.80 -10.52 -25.91
N GLY A 299 13.08 -10.24 -26.22
CA GLY A 299 13.98 -11.27 -26.72
C GLY A 299 13.57 -11.82 -28.09
N ALA A 300 13.77 -13.12 -28.31
CA ALA A 300 13.47 -13.79 -29.58
C ALA A 300 12.02 -14.27 -29.73
N GLY A 301 11.19 -14.14 -28.72
CA GLY A 301 9.79 -14.61 -28.72
C GLY A 301 9.24 -14.82 -27.31
N PRO A 302 7.99 -15.28 -27.21
CA PRO A 302 7.41 -15.67 -25.94
C PRO A 302 8.25 -16.75 -25.26
N VAL A 303 8.45 -16.63 -23.94
CA VAL A 303 9.25 -17.58 -23.17
C VAL A 303 8.30 -18.35 -22.26
N ALA A 304 8.26 -19.66 -22.41
CA ALA A 304 7.58 -20.56 -21.49
C ALA A 304 8.61 -21.01 -20.42
N GLY A 305 8.39 -20.64 -19.15
CA GLY A 305 9.24 -21.06 -18.04
C GLY A 305 10.15 -19.96 -17.45
N ALA A 306 10.99 -20.33 -16.49
CA ALA A 306 11.91 -19.41 -15.85
C ALA A 306 13.06 -19.05 -16.77
N LEU A 307 13.36 -17.76 -16.90
CA LEU A 307 14.65 -17.30 -17.41
C LEU A 307 15.75 -17.61 -16.39
N ASP A 308 16.93 -18.00 -16.86
CA ASP A 308 18.06 -18.37 -16.01
C ASP A 308 18.28 -17.37 -14.87
N GLY A 309 18.06 -17.84 -13.63
CA GLY A 309 18.31 -17.10 -12.39
C GLY A 309 17.24 -16.10 -11.96
N GLN A 310 16.09 -16.02 -12.66
CA GLN A 310 14.94 -15.21 -12.21
C GLN A 310 13.68 -16.06 -12.18
N PRO A 311 12.89 -16.04 -11.08
CA PRO A 311 11.55 -16.60 -11.12
C PRO A 311 10.74 -15.82 -12.15
N PHE A 312 10.14 -16.54 -13.08
CA PHE A 312 9.23 -15.94 -14.05
C PHE A 312 8.01 -15.38 -13.32
N VAL A 313 7.86 -14.08 -13.32
CA VAL A 313 6.59 -13.46 -12.97
C VAL A 313 5.82 -13.35 -14.27
N SER A 314 4.83 -14.22 -14.48
CA SER A 314 3.88 -14.05 -15.58
C SER A 314 3.19 -12.71 -15.37
N GLY A 315 3.59 -11.70 -16.13
CA GLY A 315 2.89 -10.43 -16.13
C GLY A 315 1.56 -10.61 -16.87
N HIS A 316 0.47 -10.46 -16.15
CA HIS A 316 -0.83 -10.17 -16.73
C HIS A 316 -1.12 -8.68 -16.59
#